data_deadae56e126b7521cb4df28c08d8418
#
_entry.id   deadae56e126b7521cb4df28c08d8418
#
_cell.length_a   1.000
_cell.length_b   1.000
_cell.length_c   1.000
_cell.angle_alpha   90.00
_cell.angle_beta   90.00
_cell.angle_gamma   90.00
#
_symmetry.space_group_name_H-M   'P 1'
#
loop_
_entity.id
_entity.type
_entity.pdbx_description
1 polymer ?
#
loop_
_entity_poly.entity_id
_entity_poly.type
_entity_poly.pdbx_seq_one_letter_code
_entity_poly.pdbx_strand_id
1 'polypeptide(L)'
;QLARYEQARYAKRTELAALLSIEEAELGELTVESPASRTLPSLRAMLATLELQNPELLALKERTDNASQRADLSKLDQYPDFTFGVNYIQVGESGSASDAGTDPWSISMAVNLPIWGSKNSSAILAANADKRSAEQLYRDRELQLKAELSATLAAHADSAQRVQRYQVRLIPIAEQALENSRTAYESGQLSILELIDSERALLEMNLNYARAVSKVTQADAALNALTGAIN
;
A
#
# COMPACT_ATOMS: atom_id res chain seq x y z
N GLN A 1 25.03 -10.27 -21.68
CA GLN A 1 23.67 -10.33 -21.10
C GLN A 1 23.69 -10.84 -19.65
N LEU A 2 24.47 -11.89 -19.34
CA LEU A 2 24.56 -12.48 -17.99
C LEU A 2 24.95 -11.45 -16.92
N ALA A 3 26.03 -10.66 -17.14
CA ALA A 3 26.47 -9.61 -16.23
C ALA A 3 25.39 -8.55 -15.95
N ARG A 4 24.56 -8.23 -16.95
CA ARG A 4 23.42 -7.31 -16.78
C ARG A 4 22.34 -7.88 -15.85
N TYR A 5 22.06 -9.18 -15.95
CA TYR A 5 21.10 -9.84 -15.05
C TYR A 5 21.62 -9.96 -13.62
N GLU A 6 22.91 -10.20 -13.46
CA GLU A 6 23.58 -10.25 -12.15
C GLU A 6 23.51 -8.87 -11.46
N GLN A 7 23.83 -7.80 -12.17
CA GLN A 7 23.72 -6.44 -11.65
C GLN A 7 22.26 -6.07 -11.28
N ALA A 8 21.29 -6.42 -12.13
CA ALA A 8 19.89 -6.18 -11.86
C ALA A 8 19.40 -6.99 -10.62
N ARG A 9 19.87 -8.23 -10.47
CA ARG A 9 19.57 -9.05 -9.30
C ARG A 9 20.15 -8.44 -8.03
N TYR A 10 21.40 -8.00 -8.07
CA TYR A 10 22.06 -7.34 -6.95
C TYR A 10 21.29 -6.08 -6.52
N ALA A 11 20.96 -5.20 -7.47
CA ALA A 11 20.19 -3.99 -7.20
C ALA A 11 18.82 -4.29 -6.54
N LYS A 12 18.11 -5.34 -7.00
CA LYS A 12 16.83 -5.74 -6.41
C LYS A 12 16.98 -6.39 -5.03
N ARG A 13 18.07 -7.10 -4.77
CA ARG A 13 18.38 -7.63 -3.44
C ARG A 13 18.65 -6.52 -2.44
N THR A 14 19.45 -5.52 -2.84
CA THR A 14 19.73 -4.33 -2.00
C THR A 14 18.46 -3.54 -1.70
N GLU A 15 17.60 -3.35 -2.70
CA GLU A 15 16.29 -2.69 -2.52
C GLU A 15 15.40 -3.46 -1.52
N LEU A 16 15.36 -4.78 -1.63
CA LEU A 16 14.60 -5.66 -0.72
C LEU A 16 15.17 -5.61 0.71
N ALA A 17 16.50 -5.68 0.86
CA ALA A 17 17.17 -5.58 2.16
C ALA A 17 16.84 -4.24 2.85
N ALA A 18 16.86 -3.13 2.09
CA ALA A 18 16.49 -1.83 2.60
C ALA A 18 15.02 -1.76 3.06
N LEU A 19 14.08 -2.37 2.31
CA LEU A 19 12.66 -2.45 2.69
C LEU A 19 12.44 -3.28 3.96
N LEU A 20 13.24 -4.34 4.15
CA LEU A 20 13.19 -5.21 5.34
C LEU A 20 14.00 -4.66 6.52
N SER A 21 14.76 -3.59 6.30
CA SER A 21 15.69 -3.02 7.31
C SER A 21 16.72 -4.04 7.82
N ILE A 22 17.23 -4.89 6.93
CA ILE A 22 18.27 -5.90 7.19
C ILE A 22 19.47 -5.67 6.27
N GLU A 23 20.63 -6.26 6.58
CA GLU A 23 21.77 -6.27 5.67
C GLU A 23 21.56 -7.26 4.50
N GLU A 24 22.09 -6.93 3.30
CA GLU A 24 21.93 -7.80 2.11
C GLU A 24 22.48 -9.21 2.34
N ALA A 25 23.52 -9.34 3.18
CA ALA A 25 24.10 -10.62 3.53
C ALA A 25 23.16 -11.55 4.34
N GLU A 26 22.18 -10.97 5.04
CA GLU A 26 21.16 -11.71 5.79
C GLU A 26 20.02 -12.20 4.89
N LEU A 27 19.89 -11.66 3.67
CA LEU A 27 18.99 -12.19 2.67
C LEU A 27 19.51 -13.53 2.17
N GLY A 28 18.91 -14.63 2.64
CA GLY A 28 19.18 -15.97 2.16
C GLY A 28 18.99 -16.13 0.64
N GLU A 29 19.08 -17.34 0.16
CA GLU A 29 18.80 -17.67 -1.24
C GLU A 29 17.30 -17.50 -1.52
N LEU A 30 16.98 -16.54 -2.39
CA LEU A 30 15.60 -16.28 -2.80
C LEU A 30 15.20 -17.33 -3.85
N THR A 31 14.46 -18.32 -3.44
CA THR A 31 13.87 -19.32 -4.35
C THR A 31 12.49 -18.86 -4.77
N VAL A 32 12.24 -18.83 -6.08
CA VAL A 32 10.90 -18.64 -6.61
C VAL A 32 10.20 -20.00 -6.61
N GLU A 33 9.36 -20.24 -5.62
CA GLU A 33 8.45 -21.36 -5.70
C GLU A 33 7.50 -21.15 -6.87
N SER A 34 7.29 -22.21 -7.68
CA SER A 34 6.24 -22.15 -8.71
C SER A 34 4.92 -21.86 -8.02
N PRO A 35 4.18 -20.81 -8.43
CA PRO A 35 2.94 -20.50 -7.76
C PRO A 35 2.05 -21.73 -7.82
N ALA A 36 1.81 -22.33 -6.66
CA ALA A 36 0.80 -23.37 -6.53
C ALA A 36 -0.51 -22.76 -7.08
N SER A 37 -1.30 -23.58 -7.80
CA SER A 37 -2.60 -23.16 -8.32
C SER A 37 -3.48 -22.71 -7.14
N ARG A 38 -3.29 -21.47 -6.70
CA ARG A 38 -4.07 -20.89 -5.63
C ARG A 38 -5.43 -20.47 -6.19
N THR A 39 -6.48 -21.03 -5.63
CA THR A 39 -7.83 -20.57 -5.98
C THR A 39 -8.05 -19.21 -5.33
N LEU A 40 -8.06 -18.16 -6.14
CA LEU A 40 -8.35 -16.81 -5.67
C LEU A 40 -9.85 -16.69 -5.27
N PRO A 41 -10.14 -15.89 -4.24
CA PRO A 41 -11.52 -15.53 -3.92
C PRO A 41 -12.20 -14.82 -5.10
N SER A 42 -13.52 -14.81 -5.12
CA SER A 42 -14.27 -14.08 -6.14
C SER A 42 -13.99 -12.57 -6.07
N LEU A 43 -14.08 -11.87 -7.20
CA LEU A 43 -13.92 -10.40 -7.25
C LEU A 43 -14.80 -9.71 -6.19
N ARG A 44 -16.04 -10.17 -6.02
CA ARG A 44 -16.97 -9.61 -5.03
C ARG A 44 -16.46 -9.77 -3.59
N ALA A 45 -15.88 -10.91 -3.26
CA ALA A 45 -15.32 -11.15 -1.94
C ALA A 45 -14.08 -10.28 -1.70
N MET A 46 -13.22 -10.14 -2.71
CA MET A 46 -12.01 -9.29 -2.63
C MET A 46 -12.37 -7.81 -2.51
N LEU A 47 -13.39 -7.33 -3.22
CA LEU A 47 -13.90 -5.95 -3.08
C LEU A 47 -14.43 -5.69 -1.67
N ALA A 48 -15.17 -6.62 -1.08
CA ALA A 48 -15.64 -6.49 0.30
C ALA A 48 -14.47 -6.46 1.31
N THR A 49 -13.45 -7.29 1.11
CA THR A 49 -12.26 -7.28 1.97
C THR A 49 -11.49 -5.97 1.83
N LEU A 50 -11.32 -5.45 0.62
CA LEU A 50 -10.68 -4.16 0.35
C LEU A 50 -11.39 -3.03 1.11
N GLU A 51 -12.71 -2.93 1.03
CA GLU A 51 -13.48 -1.89 1.73
C GLU A 51 -13.33 -1.96 3.26
N LEU A 52 -13.18 -3.16 3.81
CA LEU A 52 -13.13 -3.37 5.26
C LEU A 52 -11.72 -3.32 5.85
N GLN A 53 -10.71 -3.72 5.10
CA GLN A 53 -9.39 -4.00 5.65
C GLN A 53 -8.26 -3.19 5.00
N ASN A 54 -8.51 -2.52 3.86
CA ASN A 54 -7.46 -1.72 3.24
C ASN A 54 -7.04 -0.56 4.15
N PRO A 55 -5.77 -0.49 4.59
CA PRO A 55 -5.33 0.49 5.56
C PRO A 55 -5.40 1.92 5.05
N GLU A 56 -5.27 2.13 3.74
CA GLU A 56 -5.37 3.46 3.13
C GLU A 56 -6.82 3.97 3.17
N LEU A 57 -7.81 3.11 2.89
CA LEU A 57 -9.22 3.48 3.01
C LEU A 57 -9.62 3.74 4.44
N LEU A 58 -9.12 2.94 5.38
CA LEU A 58 -9.36 3.15 6.81
C LEU A 58 -8.78 4.49 7.27
N ALA A 59 -7.56 4.83 6.88
CA ALA A 59 -6.94 6.12 7.19
C ALA A 59 -7.72 7.31 6.58
N LEU A 60 -8.21 7.19 5.34
CA LEU A 60 -9.03 8.22 4.71
C LEU A 60 -10.40 8.35 5.38
N LYS A 61 -10.99 7.27 5.85
CA LYS A 61 -12.23 7.29 6.62
C LYS A 61 -12.06 8.06 7.93
N GLU A 62 -11.01 7.73 8.70
CA GLU A 62 -10.68 8.48 9.93
C GLU A 62 -10.43 9.97 9.65
N ARG A 63 -9.80 10.30 8.51
CA ARG A 63 -9.62 11.69 8.08
C ARG A 63 -10.97 12.39 7.80
N THR A 64 -11.91 11.67 7.21
CA THR A 64 -13.27 12.20 6.94
C THR A 64 -14.02 12.43 8.25
N ASP A 65 -13.93 11.49 9.19
CA ASP A 65 -14.56 11.62 10.51
C ASP A 65 -13.94 12.78 11.30
N ASN A 66 -12.63 12.95 11.25
CA ASN A 66 -11.93 14.09 11.85
C ASN A 66 -12.38 15.43 11.25
N ALA A 67 -12.47 15.51 9.92
CA ALA A 67 -12.96 16.73 9.24
C ALA A 67 -14.43 17.03 9.60
N SER A 68 -15.26 15.99 9.79
CA SER A 68 -16.64 16.15 10.26
C SER A 68 -16.69 16.71 11.68
N GLN A 69 -15.88 16.16 12.60
CA GLN A 69 -15.79 16.66 13.98
C GLN A 69 -15.28 18.10 14.05
N ARG A 70 -14.31 18.48 13.20
CA ARG A 70 -13.83 19.87 13.09
C ARG A 70 -14.92 20.81 12.57
N ALA A 71 -15.75 20.37 11.62
CA ALA A 71 -16.88 21.16 11.16
C ALA A 71 -17.93 21.35 12.25
N ASP A 72 -18.15 20.34 13.12
CA ASP A 72 -19.05 20.48 14.26
C ASP A 72 -18.43 21.35 15.37
N LEU A 73 -17.12 21.22 15.62
CA LEU A 73 -16.41 22.08 16.56
C LEU A 73 -16.48 23.55 16.14
N SER A 74 -16.30 23.86 14.85
CA SER A 74 -16.38 25.24 14.36
C SER A 74 -17.76 25.90 14.55
N LYS A 75 -18.82 25.09 14.68
CA LYS A 75 -20.15 25.59 15.04
C LYS A 75 -20.23 26.00 16.50
N LEU A 76 -19.45 25.35 17.39
CA LEU A 76 -19.40 25.67 18.81
C LEU A 76 -18.72 27.01 19.09
N ASP A 77 -17.83 27.46 18.19
CA ASP A 77 -17.18 28.79 18.29
C ASP A 77 -18.16 29.96 18.22
N GLN A 78 -19.46 29.70 17.94
CA GLN A 78 -20.55 30.70 18.00
C GLN A 78 -21.09 30.91 19.43
N TYR A 79 -20.73 29.99 20.35
CA TYR A 79 -21.19 30.07 21.74
C TYR A 79 -20.16 30.75 22.61
N PRO A 80 -20.56 31.41 23.71
CA PRO A 80 -19.64 32.02 24.67
C PRO A 80 -18.83 30.94 25.42
N ASP A 81 -17.53 31.19 25.60
CA ASP A 81 -16.69 30.39 26.49
C ASP A 81 -16.65 30.99 27.88
N PHE A 82 -16.81 30.16 28.91
CA PHE A 82 -16.72 30.53 30.32
C PHE A 82 -15.47 29.90 30.93
N THR A 83 -14.61 30.73 31.45
CA THR A 83 -13.41 30.27 32.17
C THR A 83 -13.56 30.60 33.65
N PHE A 84 -13.45 29.61 34.49
CA PHE A 84 -13.39 29.77 35.95
C PHE A 84 -11.97 29.45 36.44
N GLY A 85 -11.40 30.34 37.20
CA GLY A 85 -10.08 30.16 37.80
C GLY A 85 -10.16 30.30 39.30
N VAL A 86 -9.42 29.44 40.02
CA VAL A 86 -9.18 29.54 41.46
C VAL A 86 -7.66 29.59 41.63
N ASN A 87 -7.16 30.66 42.21
CA ASN A 87 -5.72 30.80 42.51
C ASN A 87 -5.56 30.88 44.02
N TYR A 88 -4.61 30.11 44.53
CA TYR A 88 -4.14 30.13 45.89
C TYR A 88 -2.64 30.40 45.86
N ILE A 89 -2.19 31.37 46.65
CA ILE A 89 -0.79 31.74 46.72
C ILE A 89 -0.31 31.50 48.16
N GLN A 90 0.56 30.55 48.35
CA GLN A 90 1.19 30.33 49.66
C GLN A 90 2.32 31.34 49.86
N VAL A 91 2.19 32.14 50.92
CA VAL A 91 3.18 33.17 51.27
C VAL A 91 3.97 32.68 52.50
N GLY A 92 5.27 32.48 52.36
CA GLY A 92 6.14 32.07 53.45
C GLY A 92 6.27 33.20 54.53
N GLU A 93 6.46 32.81 55.79
CA GLU A 93 6.56 33.72 56.93
C GLU A 93 7.86 34.56 56.99
N SER A 94 8.81 34.42 56.03
CA SER A 94 10.08 35.11 56.02
C SER A 94 10.01 36.44 55.25
N GLY A 95 9.64 37.49 55.90
CA GLY A 95 9.70 38.86 55.35
C GLY A 95 9.20 39.91 56.33
N SER A 96 9.71 41.13 56.25
CA SER A 96 9.23 42.29 57.04
C SER A 96 8.01 42.99 56.42
N ALA A 97 7.31 42.33 55.49
CA ALA A 97 6.08 42.83 54.88
C ALA A 97 4.89 42.61 55.82
N SER A 98 3.94 43.55 55.88
CA SER A 98 2.78 43.53 56.79
C SER A 98 1.80 42.39 56.52
N ASP A 99 1.97 41.64 55.44
CA ASP A 99 1.16 40.50 55.00
C ASP A 99 1.91 39.16 54.93
N ALA A 100 3.12 39.11 55.61
CA ALA A 100 3.89 37.86 55.72
C ALA A 100 3.07 36.79 56.47
N GLY A 101 2.91 35.60 55.88
CA GLY A 101 2.13 34.49 56.46
C GLY A 101 0.61 34.52 56.14
N THR A 102 0.12 35.46 55.34
CA THR A 102 -1.25 35.47 54.89
C THR A 102 -1.38 34.89 53.49
N ASP A 103 -1.98 33.72 53.33
CA ASP A 103 -2.14 33.05 52.04
C ASP A 103 -3.37 33.61 51.31
N PRO A 104 -3.22 34.47 50.29
CA PRO A 104 -4.34 35.00 49.55
C PRO A 104 -4.87 33.97 48.56
N TRP A 105 -6.18 33.95 48.39
CA TRP A 105 -6.84 33.23 47.37
C TRP A 105 -7.75 34.13 46.53
N SER A 106 -7.96 33.78 45.29
CA SER A 106 -8.83 34.52 44.38
C SER A 106 -9.66 33.59 43.52
N ILE A 107 -10.89 33.99 43.26
CA ILE A 107 -11.75 33.36 42.26
C ILE A 107 -11.88 34.36 41.10
N SER A 108 -11.67 33.87 39.89
CA SER A 108 -11.86 34.64 38.68
C SER A 108 -12.86 33.94 37.75
N MET A 109 -13.66 34.76 37.06
CA MET A 109 -14.56 34.33 36.01
C MET A 109 -14.30 35.22 34.78
N ALA A 110 -14.02 34.59 33.65
CA ALA A 110 -13.92 35.28 32.36
C ALA A 110 -14.93 34.73 31.38
N VAL A 111 -15.48 35.59 30.53
CA VAL A 111 -16.42 35.21 29.46
C VAL A 111 -15.86 35.72 28.16
N ASN A 112 -15.66 34.83 27.20
CA ASN A 112 -15.27 35.17 25.84
C ASN A 112 -16.54 35.23 24.96
N LEU A 113 -16.92 36.42 24.50
CA LEU A 113 -18.12 36.61 23.66
C LEU A 113 -17.75 36.61 22.17
N PRO A 114 -18.36 35.75 21.33
CA PRO A 114 -18.08 35.68 19.90
C PRO A 114 -18.83 36.80 19.14
N ILE A 115 -18.35 38.04 19.26
CA ILE A 115 -18.99 39.21 18.65
C ILE A 115 -18.76 39.35 17.14
N TRP A 116 -17.81 38.55 16.58
CA TRP A 116 -17.42 38.61 15.18
C TRP A 116 -18.19 37.59 14.32
N GLY A 117 -19.50 37.76 14.14
CA GLY A 117 -20.36 36.78 13.45
C GLY A 117 -19.95 36.45 12.01
N SER A 118 -19.41 37.40 11.25
CA SER A 118 -18.92 37.15 9.88
C SER A 118 -17.66 36.29 9.85
N LYS A 119 -16.75 36.42 10.82
CA LYS A 119 -15.58 35.57 10.97
C LYS A 119 -16.00 34.12 11.27
N ASN A 120 -16.91 33.94 12.21
CA ASN A 120 -17.37 32.61 12.63
C ASN A 120 -18.12 31.89 11.50
N SER A 121 -18.99 32.62 10.76
CA SER A 121 -19.69 32.05 9.61
C SER A 121 -18.73 31.62 8.48
N SER A 122 -17.69 32.41 8.23
CA SER A 122 -16.64 32.04 7.25
C SER A 122 -15.82 30.82 7.71
N ALA A 123 -15.51 30.72 9.00
CA ALA A 123 -14.81 29.53 9.56
C ALA A 123 -15.65 28.26 9.40
N ILE A 124 -16.96 28.34 9.68
CA ILE A 124 -17.87 27.20 9.47
C ILE A 124 -17.97 26.81 7.99
N LEU A 125 -18.05 27.79 7.07
CA LEU A 125 -18.05 27.48 5.64
C LEU A 125 -16.75 26.80 5.20
N ALA A 126 -15.60 27.26 5.69
CA ALA A 126 -14.30 26.66 5.42
C ALA A 126 -14.24 25.21 5.95
N ALA A 127 -14.62 24.99 7.21
CA ALA A 127 -14.63 23.65 7.80
C ALA A 127 -15.57 22.67 7.08
N ASN A 128 -16.74 23.14 6.63
CA ASN A 128 -17.65 22.34 5.80
C ASN A 128 -17.08 22.06 4.39
N ALA A 129 -16.30 22.98 3.82
CA ALA A 129 -15.60 22.74 2.56
C ALA A 129 -14.50 21.67 2.72
N ASP A 130 -13.73 21.72 3.82
CA ASP A 130 -12.72 20.72 4.16
C ASP A 130 -13.34 19.33 4.37
N LYS A 131 -14.49 19.25 5.08
CA LYS A 131 -15.25 18.01 5.21
C LYS A 131 -15.63 17.43 3.85
N ARG A 132 -16.24 18.23 2.98
CA ARG A 132 -16.60 17.77 1.62
C ARG A 132 -15.38 17.33 0.82
N SER A 133 -14.26 18.04 0.95
CA SER A 133 -13.00 17.67 0.32
C SER A 133 -12.52 16.30 0.78
N ALA A 134 -12.51 16.03 2.10
CA ALA A 134 -12.14 14.74 2.67
C ALA A 134 -13.06 13.61 2.20
N GLU A 135 -14.37 13.84 2.15
CA GLU A 135 -15.36 12.87 1.64
C GLU A 135 -15.13 12.53 0.16
N GLN A 136 -14.80 13.53 -0.67
CA GLN A 136 -14.52 13.29 -2.09
C GLN A 136 -13.19 12.56 -2.30
N LEU A 137 -12.16 12.87 -1.52
CA LEU A 137 -10.89 12.15 -1.55
C LEU A 137 -11.07 10.66 -1.18
N TYR A 138 -11.87 10.36 -0.15
CA TYR A 138 -12.20 8.99 0.20
C TYR A 138 -12.89 8.25 -0.96
N ARG A 139 -13.92 8.84 -1.55
CA ARG A 139 -14.67 8.24 -2.66
C ARG A 139 -13.83 8.05 -3.91
N ASP A 140 -13.01 9.04 -4.26
CA ASP A 140 -12.11 8.96 -5.41
C ASP A 140 -11.11 7.81 -5.23
N ARG A 141 -10.47 7.73 -4.05
CA ARG A 141 -9.52 6.67 -3.77
C ARG A 141 -10.16 5.29 -3.71
N GLU A 142 -11.35 5.18 -3.16
CA GLU A 142 -12.15 3.94 -3.16
C GLU A 142 -12.38 3.43 -4.60
N LEU A 143 -12.81 4.31 -5.51
CA LEU A 143 -13.03 3.95 -6.90
C LEU A 143 -11.73 3.55 -7.62
N GLN A 144 -10.63 4.26 -7.36
CA GLN A 144 -9.31 3.94 -7.90
C GLN A 144 -8.83 2.55 -7.44
N LEU A 145 -8.94 2.26 -6.14
CA LEU A 145 -8.53 0.96 -5.58
C LEU A 145 -9.40 -0.18 -6.10
N LYS A 146 -10.70 0.02 -6.28
CA LYS A 146 -11.60 -0.97 -6.92
C LYS A 146 -11.21 -1.24 -8.37
N ALA A 147 -10.86 -0.21 -9.12
CA ALA A 147 -10.39 -0.35 -10.49
C ALA A 147 -9.03 -1.06 -10.55
N GLU A 148 -8.08 -0.70 -9.67
CA GLU A 148 -6.77 -1.32 -9.56
C GLU A 148 -6.87 -2.80 -9.18
N LEU A 149 -7.72 -3.14 -8.21
CA LEU A 149 -8.00 -4.54 -7.83
C LEU A 149 -8.53 -5.35 -9.03
N SER A 150 -9.47 -4.80 -9.76
CA SER A 150 -10.05 -5.47 -10.94
C SER A 150 -9.01 -5.68 -12.04
N ALA A 151 -8.17 -4.68 -12.31
CA ALA A 151 -7.09 -4.76 -13.29
C ALA A 151 -6.01 -5.78 -12.87
N THR A 152 -5.62 -5.78 -11.59
CA THR A 152 -4.64 -6.71 -11.05
C THR A 152 -5.15 -8.14 -11.08
N LEU A 153 -6.44 -8.37 -10.77
CA LEU A 153 -7.06 -9.70 -10.87
C LEU A 153 -7.08 -10.21 -12.33
N ALA A 154 -7.38 -9.34 -13.28
CA ALA A 154 -7.34 -9.71 -14.70
C ALA A 154 -5.91 -10.03 -15.17
N ALA A 155 -4.92 -9.24 -14.74
CA ALA A 155 -3.51 -9.48 -15.03
C ALA A 155 -2.99 -10.79 -14.40
N HIS A 156 -3.44 -11.11 -13.18
CA HIS A 156 -3.16 -12.40 -12.54
C HIS A 156 -3.72 -13.56 -13.38
N ALA A 157 -5.00 -13.51 -13.77
CA ALA A 157 -5.66 -14.56 -14.54
C ALA A 157 -4.97 -14.79 -15.91
N ASP A 158 -4.60 -13.71 -16.63
CA ASP A 158 -3.85 -13.81 -17.90
C ASP A 158 -2.47 -14.45 -17.68
N SER A 159 -1.75 -14.02 -16.66
CA SER A 159 -0.42 -14.54 -16.36
C SER A 159 -0.47 -16.03 -15.94
N ALA A 160 -1.44 -16.42 -15.11
CA ALA A 160 -1.66 -17.81 -14.71
C ALA A 160 -2.00 -18.70 -15.92
N GLN A 161 -2.82 -18.21 -16.84
CA GLN A 161 -3.11 -18.92 -18.07
C GLN A 161 -1.88 -19.06 -18.98
N ARG A 162 -0.99 -18.06 -19.01
CA ARG A 162 0.29 -18.16 -19.73
C ARG A 162 1.20 -19.22 -19.10
N VAL A 163 1.35 -19.23 -17.78
CA VAL A 163 2.12 -20.25 -17.04
C VAL A 163 1.64 -21.64 -17.46
N GLN A 164 0.35 -21.89 -17.39
CA GLN A 164 -0.22 -23.18 -17.78
C GLN A 164 0.05 -23.53 -19.26
N ARG A 165 -0.08 -22.56 -20.18
CA ARG A 165 0.21 -22.79 -21.61
C ARG A 165 1.68 -23.14 -21.86
N TYR A 166 2.62 -22.43 -21.21
CA TYR A 166 4.03 -22.74 -21.35
C TYR A 166 4.35 -24.11 -20.78
N GLN A 167 3.92 -24.39 -19.54
CA GLN A 167 4.25 -25.62 -18.83
C GLN A 167 3.67 -26.86 -19.50
N VAL A 168 2.40 -26.82 -19.90
CA VAL A 168 1.68 -28.02 -20.37
C VAL A 168 1.83 -28.22 -21.88
N ARG A 169 2.10 -27.16 -22.64
CA ARG A 169 2.04 -27.28 -24.11
C ARG A 169 3.30 -26.79 -24.82
N LEU A 170 3.74 -25.55 -24.58
CA LEU A 170 4.78 -24.95 -25.41
C LEU A 170 6.16 -25.50 -25.12
N ILE A 171 6.53 -25.70 -23.84
CA ILE A 171 7.83 -26.27 -23.45
C ILE A 171 7.95 -27.73 -23.93
N PRO A 172 6.99 -28.63 -23.69
CA PRO A 172 7.07 -30.00 -24.21
C PRO A 172 7.19 -30.09 -25.75
N ILE A 173 6.49 -29.21 -26.48
CA ILE A 173 6.63 -29.14 -27.94
C ILE A 173 8.03 -28.70 -28.35
N ALA A 174 8.59 -27.69 -27.69
CA ALA A 174 9.93 -27.19 -27.97
C ALA A 174 11.01 -28.22 -27.63
N GLU A 175 10.85 -28.97 -26.54
CA GLU A 175 11.74 -30.08 -26.14
C GLU A 175 11.71 -31.20 -27.20
N GLN A 176 10.52 -31.59 -27.66
CA GLN A 176 10.40 -32.60 -28.72
C GLN A 176 10.99 -32.12 -30.06
N ALA A 177 10.81 -30.83 -30.41
CA ALA A 177 11.40 -30.26 -31.59
C ALA A 177 12.95 -30.24 -31.52
N LEU A 178 13.51 -29.92 -30.35
CA LEU A 178 14.95 -29.98 -30.13
C LEU A 178 15.50 -31.40 -30.27
N GLU A 179 14.82 -32.40 -29.69
CA GLU A 179 15.23 -33.80 -29.79
C GLU A 179 15.18 -34.30 -31.24
N ASN A 180 14.15 -33.94 -31.99
CA ASN A 180 14.06 -34.24 -33.41
C ASN A 180 15.21 -33.55 -34.19
N SER A 181 15.52 -32.28 -33.89
CA SER A 181 16.62 -31.54 -34.52
C SER A 181 17.98 -32.18 -34.20
N ARG A 182 18.18 -32.68 -32.97
CA ARG A 182 19.40 -33.37 -32.55
C ARG A 182 19.59 -34.68 -33.35
N THR A 183 18.54 -35.48 -33.45
CA THR A 183 18.57 -36.75 -34.22
C THR A 183 18.86 -36.46 -35.72
N ALA A 184 18.24 -35.45 -36.28
CA ALA A 184 18.46 -35.05 -37.68
C ALA A 184 19.89 -34.51 -37.92
N TYR A 185 20.46 -33.79 -36.96
CA TYR A 185 21.87 -33.34 -37.02
C TYR A 185 22.84 -34.52 -36.94
N GLU A 186 22.64 -35.48 -36.03
CA GLU A 186 23.47 -36.68 -35.88
C GLU A 186 23.45 -37.57 -37.16
N SER A 187 22.32 -37.59 -37.88
CA SER A 187 22.22 -38.28 -39.18
C SER A 187 22.71 -37.46 -40.39
N GLY A 188 23.21 -36.23 -40.15
CA GLY A 188 23.72 -35.34 -41.22
C GLY A 188 22.64 -34.71 -42.09
N GLN A 189 21.37 -34.76 -41.64
CA GLN A 189 20.22 -34.17 -42.38
C GLN A 189 19.92 -32.70 -41.99
N LEU A 190 20.48 -32.24 -40.88
CA LEU A 190 20.27 -30.90 -40.38
C LEU A 190 21.61 -30.19 -40.16
N SER A 191 21.63 -28.87 -40.35
CA SER A 191 22.82 -28.05 -40.07
C SER A 191 22.95 -27.73 -38.57
N ILE A 192 24.18 -27.45 -38.13
CA ILE A 192 24.46 -27.03 -36.75
C ILE A 192 23.71 -25.70 -36.42
N LEU A 193 23.50 -24.83 -37.39
CA LEU A 193 22.77 -23.57 -37.17
C LEU A 193 21.30 -23.83 -36.82
N GLU A 194 20.66 -24.76 -37.50
CA GLU A 194 19.26 -25.15 -37.24
C GLU A 194 19.10 -25.85 -35.87
N LEU A 195 20.11 -26.63 -35.45
CA LEU A 195 20.14 -27.22 -34.11
C LEU A 195 20.24 -26.10 -33.03
N ILE A 196 21.15 -25.15 -33.22
CA ILE A 196 21.30 -24.00 -32.30
C ILE A 196 20.01 -23.16 -32.25
N ASP A 197 19.32 -22.98 -33.35
CA ASP A 197 18.04 -22.25 -33.38
C ASP A 197 16.95 -23.00 -32.59
N SER A 198 16.92 -24.32 -32.64
CA SER A 198 16.02 -25.15 -31.82
C SER A 198 16.34 -25.02 -30.31
N GLU A 199 17.63 -25.02 -29.94
CA GLU A 199 18.05 -24.78 -28.55
C GLU A 199 17.68 -23.39 -28.06
N ARG A 200 17.85 -22.36 -28.91
CA ARG A 200 17.45 -20.99 -28.60
C ARG A 200 15.94 -20.87 -28.41
N ALA A 201 15.15 -21.55 -29.26
CA ALA A 201 13.69 -21.55 -29.14
C ALA A 201 13.24 -22.16 -27.80
N LEU A 202 13.81 -23.29 -27.37
CA LEU A 202 13.51 -23.87 -26.06
C LEU A 202 13.91 -22.95 -24.91
N LEU A 203 15.11 -22.34 -24.99
CA LEU A 203 15.55 -21.36 -23.98
C LEU A 203 14.60 -20.16 -23.88
N GLU A 204 14.14 -19.66 -25.02
CA GLU A 204 13.17 -18.54 -25.05
C GLU A 204 11.82 -18.93 -24.40
N MET A 205 11.31 -20.14 -24.66
CA MET A 205 10.11 -20.66 -24.01
C MET A 205 10.26 -20.73 -22.48
N ASN A 206 11.41 -21.25 -21.99
CA ASN A 206 11.72 -21.31 -20.56
C ASN A 206 11.85 -19.92 -19.93
N LEU A 207 12.49 -18.97 -20.61
CA LEU A 207 12.56 -17.57 -20.14
C LEU A 207 11.19 -16.91 -20.05
N ASN A 208 10.35 -17.15 -21.05
CA ASN A 208 8.98 -16.60 -21.04
C ASN A 208 8.09 -17.24 -19.97
N TYR A 209 8.28 -18.55 -19.71
CA TYR A 209 7.66 -19.24 -18.58
C TYR A 209 8.07 -18.60 -17.25
N ALA A 210 9.37 -18.43 -17.01
CA ALA A 210 9.86 -17.80 -15.79
C ALA A 210 9.34 -16.38 -15.59
N ARG A 211 9.24 -15.59 -16.68
CA ARG A 211 8.61 -14.27 -16.64
C ARG A 211 7.13 -14.32 -16.30
N ALA A 212 6.40 -15.30 -16.84
CA ALA A 212 4.98 -15.48 -16.53
C ALA A 212 4.77 -15.86 -15.06
N VAL A 213 5.59 -16.79 -14.52
CA VAL A 213 5.59 -17.16 -13.08
C VAL A 213 5.83 -15.93 -12.21
N SER A 214 6.87 -15.15 -12.51
CA SER A 214 7.17 -13.92 -11.77
C SER A 214 5.99 -12.92 -11.76
N LYS A 215 5.29 -12.79 -12.90
CA LYS A 215 4.11 -11.90 -13.00
C LYS A 215 2.94 -12.40 -12.15
N VAL A 216 2.70 -13.70 -12.06
CA VAL A 216 1.68 -14.27 -11.17
C VAL A 216 2.00 -13.93 -9.72
N THR A 217 3.24 -14.18 -9.28
CA THR A 217 3.68 -13.89 -7.91
C THR A 217 3.59 -12.39 -7.58
N GLN A 218 3.97 -11.50 -8.52
CA GLN A 218 3.82 -10.05 -8.35
C GLN A 218 2.35 -9.64 -8.24
N ALA A 219 1.47 -10.22 -9.06
CA ALA A 219 0.05 -9.94 -9.00
C ALA A 219 -0.58 -10.46 -7.70
N ASP A 220 -0.18 -11.63 -7.20
CA ASP A 220 -0.61 -12.16 -5.89
C ASP A 220 -0.22 -11.22 -4.75
N ALA A 221 1.03 -10.74 -4.74
CA ALA A 221 1.50 -9.79 -3.75
C ALA A 221 0.72 -8.46 -3.81
N ALA A 222 0.45 -7.95 -5.03
CA ALA A 222 -0.34 -6.75 -5.23
C ALA A 222 -1.80 -6.93 -4.77
N LEU A 223 -2.43 -8.08 -5.04
CA LEU A 223 -3.78 -8.40 -4.56
C LEU A 223 -3.84 -8.45 -3.03
N ASN A 224 -2.84 -9.05 -2.39
CA ASN A 224 -2.75 -9.09 -0.93
C ASN A 224 -2.57 -7.68 -0.34
N ALA A 225 -1.72 -6.84 -0.94
CA ALA A 225 -1.52 -5.46 -0.52
C ALA A 225 -2.80 -4.63 -0.66
N LEU A 226 -3.52 -4.76 -1.80
CA LEU A 226 -4.77 -4.04 -2.05
C LEU A 226 -5.88 -4.47 -1.10
N THR A 227 -5.97 -5.74 -0.76
CA THR A 227 -7.00 -6.25 0.18
C THR A 227 -6.64 -6.05 1.64
N GLY A 228 -5.40 -5.65 1.96
CA GLY A 228 -4.92 -5.55 3.34
C GLY A 228 -4.73 -6.91 4.02
N ALA A 229 -4.80 -8.01 3.27
CA ALA A 229 -4.56 -9.35 3.78
C ALA A 229 -3.04 -9.55 3.96
N ILE A 230 -2.55 -9.28 5.16
CA ILE A 230 -1.19 -9.67 5.56
C ILE A 230 -1.28 -11.17 5.92
N ASN A 231 -0.70 -12.02 5.08
CA ASN A 231 -0.49 -13.45 5.38
C ASN A 231 0.84 -13.63 6.08
#